data_8e32dcb29bc8d6b64f31856f6a6b633b
#
_entry.id   8e32dcb29bc8d6b64f31856f6a6b633b
#
_cell.length_a   1.000
_cell.length_b   1.000
_cell.length_c   1.000
_cell.angle_alpha   90.00
_cell.angle_beta   90.00
_cell.angle_gamma   90.00
#
_symmetry.space_group_name_H-M   'P 1'
#
loop_
_entity.id
_entity.type
_entity.pdbx_description
1 polymer ?
#
loop_
_entity_poly.entity_id
_entity_poly.type
_entity_poly.pdbx_seq_one_letter_code
_entity_poly.pdbx_strand_id
1 'polypeptide(L)'
;MSNQGISWTLDTRELDRIVANCDKSRDQIIRRLAFEIEGDAKQNAPYDTTALRNSIYTVTANEDNYQQASGAAQEKRPGVQTEPHPKPNEGEARVGPCVDYAAYQEFGTSKMPAHPYLTPAFEKVRGKFEDGTTFKELCE
;
A
#
# COMPACT_ATOMS: atom_id res chain seq x y z
N MET A 1 19.58 -9.18 37.35
CA MET A 1 19.22 -8.46 38.19
C MET A 1 18.03 -8.59 38.86
N SER A 2 18.00 -8.86 39.95
CA SER A 2 16.84 -9.26 40.59
C SER A 2 16.16 -8.09 41.23
N ASN A 3 14.89 -8.03 41.08
CA ASN A 3 14.06 -7.14 41.81
C ASN A 3 13.65 -7.75 43.11
N GLN A 4 14.60 -8.09 43.91
CA GLN A 4 14.33 -8.78 45.15
C GLN A 4 13.51 -7.94 46.10
N GLY A 5 12.38 -8.46 46.51
CA GLY A 5 11.48 -7.79 47.45
C GLY A 5 10.50 -6.79 46.84
N ILE A 6 10.55 -6.59 45.52
CA ILE A 6 9.62 -5.71 44.82
C ILE A 6 8.81 -6.54 43.83
N SER A 7 7.49 -6.50 43.99
CA SER A 7 6.57 -7.18 43.09
C SER A 7 5.73 -6.14 42.36
N TRP A 8 5.66 -6.26 41.05
CA TRP A 8 4.87 -5.37 40.23
C TRP A 8 3.69 -6.14 39.65
N THR A 9 2.50 -5.66 39.91
CA THR A 9 1.30 -6.17 39.29
C THR A 9 0.73 -5.06 38.42
N LEU A 10 0.71 -5.27 37.14
CA LEU A 10 0.16 -4.31 36.20
C LEU A 10 -1.24 -4.76 35.78
N ASP A 11 -2.22 -3.88 35.93
CA ASP A 11 -3.53 -4.15 35.37
C ASP A 11 -3.44 -3.91 33.86
N THR A 12 -3.52 -4.99 33.09
CA THR A 12 -3.32 -4.96 31.65
C THR A 12 -4.57 -4.59 30.87
N ARG A 13 -5.74 -4.50 31.49
CA ARG A 13 -7.01 -4.23 30.79
C ARG A 13 -7.00 -2.89 30.05
N GLU A 14 -6.54 -1.84 30.68
CA GLU A 14 -6.39 -0.53 30.03
C GLU A 14 -5.32 -0.58 28.94
N LEU A 15 -4.22 -1.27 29.22
CA LEU A 15 -3.15 -1.44 28.25
C LEU A 15 -3.63 -2.20 27.01
N ASP A 16 -4.39 -3.28 27.22
CA ASP A 16 -4.96 -4.06 26.14
C ASP A 16 -5.93 -3.23 25.27
N ARG A 17 -6.72 -2.37 25.91
CA ARG A 17 -7.57 -1.40 25.19
C ARG A 17 -6.74 -0.42 24.35
N ILE A 18 -5.69 0.13 24.93
CA ILE A 18 -4.80 1.08 24.24
C ILE A 18 -4.14 0.38 23.05
N VAL A 19 -3.62 -0.83 23.24
CA VAL A 19 -2.99 -1.61 22.17
C VAL A 19 -3.99 -1.92 21.05
N ALA A 20 -5.20 -2.36 21.39
CA ALA A 20 -6.23 -2.63 20.42
C ALA A 20 -6.62 -1.38 19.61
N ASN A 21 -6.71 -0.22 20.27
CA ASN A 21 -6.99 1.04 19.60
C ASN A 21 -5.82 1.48 18.72
N CYS A 22 -4.57 1.24 19.15
CA CYS A 22 -3.38 1.53 18.35
C CYS A 22 -3.33 0.66 17.10
N ASP A 23 -3.64 -0.63 17.20
CA ASP A 23 -3.68 -1.54 16.05
C ASP A 23 -4.72 -1.09 15.03
N LYS A 24 -5.91 -0.73 15.52
CA LYS A 24 -6.97 -0.22 14.66
C LYS A 24 -6.58 1.08 13.97
N SER A 25 -5.96 1.99 14.69
CA SER A 25 -5.46 3.26 14.14
C SER A 25 -4.35 3.02 13.13
N ARG A 26 -3.45 2.09 13.41
CA ARG A 26 -2.39 1.68 12.49
C ARG A 26 -2.98 1.17 11.17
N ASP A 27 -3.97 0.30 11.24
CA ASP A 27 -4.59 -0.27 10.06
C ASP A 27 -5.30 0.81 9.22
N GLN A 28 -5.94 1.76 9.86
CA GLN A 28 -6.56 2.90 9.19
C GLN A 28 -5.53 3.78 8.47
N ILE A 29 -4.39 4.06 9.12
CA ILE A 29 -3.30 4.83 8.54
C ILE A 29 -2.74 4.10 7.31
N ILE A 30 -2.43 2.82 7.45
CA ILE A 30 -1.87 2.00 6.38
C ILE A 30 -2.82 1.96 5.18
N ARG A 31 -4.11 1.73 5.45
CA ARG A 31 -5.15 1.73 4.42
C ARG A 31 -5.19 3.05 3.67
N ARG A 32 -5.23 4.16 4.39
CA ARG A 32 -5.27 5.50 3.79
C ARG A 32 -4.06 5.78 2.93
N LEU A 33 -2.86 5.48 3.45
CA LEU A 33 -1.61 5.68 2.70
C LEU A 33 -1.55 4.80 1.46
N ALA A 34 -1.99 3.55 1.57
CA ALA A 34 -1.99 2.62 0.45
C ALA A 34 -2.92 3.09 -0.68
N PHE A 35 -4.13 3.55 -0.36
CA PHE A 35 -5.06 4.08 -1.37
C PHE A 35 -4.58 5.41 -1.95
N GLU A 36 -3.88 6.23 -1.20
CA GLU A 36 -3.27 7.45 -1.72
C GLU A 36 -2.17 7.12 -2.73
N ILE A 37 -1.32 6.13 -2.44
CA ILE A 37 -0.30 5.64 -3.38
C ILE A 37 -0.97 5.11 -4.65
N GLU A 38 -2.03 4.32 -4.53
CA GLU A 38 -2.77 3.80 -5.68
C GLU A 38 -3.29 4.94 -6.57
N GLY A 39 -3.93 5.93 -5.97
CA GLY A 39 -4.47 7.09 -6.68
C GLY A 39 -3.40 7.88 -7.42
N ASP A 40 -2.30 8.19 -6.75
CA ASP A 40 -1.18 8.93 -7.35
C ASP A 40 -0.49 8.12 -8.46
N ALA A 41 -0.29 6.82 -8.24
CA ALA A 41 0.31 5.95 -9.24
C ALA A 41 -0.56 5.86 -10.51
N LYS A 42 -1.88 5.80 -10.34
CA LYS A 42 -2.82 5.81 -11.47
C LYS A 42 -2.75 7.12 -12.25
N GLN A 43 -2.59 8.24 -11.56
CA GLN A 43 -2.45 9.55 -12.22
C GLN A 43 -1.11 9.65 -12.96
N ASN A 44 -0.05 9.08 -12.41
CA ASN A 44 1.28 9.12 -12.99
C ASN A 44 1.49 8.10 -14.12
N ALA A 45 0.65 7.07 -14.19
CA ALA A 45 0.79 6.01 -15.17
C ALA A 45 0.62 6.54 -16.60
N PRO A 46 1.46 6.07 -17.56
CA PRO A 46 1.35 6.49 -18.95
C PRO A 46 -0.04 6.23 -19.55
N TYR A 47 -0.53 7.17 -20.35
CA TYR A 47 -1.87 7.07 -20.94
C TYR A 47 -1.99 6.06 -22.07
N ASP A 48 -0.89 5.71 -22.72
CA ASP A 48 -0.90 4.85 -23.89
C ASP A 48 -1.47 3.46 -23.62
N THR A 49 -1.46 3.03 -22.36
CA THR A 49 -2.09 1.78 -22.00
C THR A 49 -2.92 1.99 -20.74
N THR A 50 -4.20 2.26 -20.92
CA THR A 50 -5.14 2.28 -19.79
C THR A 50 -5.16 0.95 -19.03
N ALA A 51 -4.73 -0.14 -19.67
CA ALA A 51 -4.57 -1.43 -19.01
C ALA A 51 -3.58 -1.37 -17.83
N LEU A 52 -2.44 -0.70 -17.99
CA LEU A 52 -1.48 -0.54 -16.89
C LEU A 52 -2.10 0.24 -15.74
N ARG A 53 -2.70 1.38 -16.02
CA ARG A 53 -3.36 2.21 -15.00
C ARG A 53 -4.43 1.41 -14.25
N ASN A 54 -5.28 0.71 -14.98
CA ASN A 54 -6.36 -0.05 -14.38
C ASN A 54 -5.86 -1.28 -13.60
N SER A 55 -4.65 -1.76 -13.90
CA SER A 55 -4.05 -2.92 -13.23
C SER A 55 -3.50 -2.61 -11.83
N ILE A 56 -3.38 -1.34 -11.47
CA ILE A 56 -2.85 -0.97 -10.16
C ILE A 56 -3.88 -1.31 -9.10
N TYR A 57 -3.46 -2.11 -8.13
CA TYR A 57 -4.31 -2.63 -7.06
C TYR A 57 -3.75 -2.28 -5.68
N THR A 58 -4.60 -2.36 -4.69
CA THR A 58 -4.23 -2.23 -3.28
C THR A 58 -4.76 -3.43 -2.52
N VAL A 59 -3.89 -4.09 -1.76
CA VAL A 59 -4.25 -5.21 -0.90
C VAL A 59 -3.79 -4.93 0.52
N THR A 60 -4.72 -4.99 1.45
CA THR A 60 -4.42 -4.95 2.89
C THR A 60 -4.86 -6.27 3.51
N ALA A 61 -4.64 -6.45 4.81
CA ALA A 61 -5.10 -7.64 5.51
C ALA A 61 -6.63 -7.82 5.41
N ASN A 62 -7.38 -6.71 5.29
CA ASN A 62 -8.84 -6.70 5.33
C ASN A 62 -9.51 -6.35 4.00
N GLU A 63 -8.79 -5.77 3.05
CA GLU A 63 -9.33 -5.32 1.78
C GLU A 63 -8.44 -5.77 0.62
N ASP A 64 -9.08 -6.12 -0.50
CA ASP A 64 -8.39 -6.62 -1.67
C ASP A 64 -9.19 -6.24 -2.91
N ASN A 65 -8.62 -5.37 -3.73
CA ASN A 65 -9.24 -4.99 -5.01
C ASN A 65 -8.51 -5.58 -6.23
N TYR A 66 -7.68 -6.60 -6.02
CA TYR A 66 -6.90 -7.24 -7.08
C TYR A 66 -7.77 -7.78 -8.22
N GLN A 67 -8.87 -8.45 -7.88
CA GLN A 67 -9.76 -9.03 -8.89
C GLN A 67 -10.36 -7.95 -9.79
N GLN A 68 -10.73 -6.82 -9.23
CA GLN A 68 -11.25 -5.68 -9.97
C GLN A 68 -10.18 -5.10 -10.90
N ALA A 69 -8.97 -4.90 -10.39
CA ALA A 69 -7.86 -4.36 -11.17
C ALA A 69 -7.44 -5.32 -12.29
N SER A 70 -7.34 -6.60 -12.01
CA SER A 70 -7.01 -7.64 -12.98
C SER A 70 -8.06 -7.70 -14.10
N GLY A 71 -9.33 -7.72 -13.73
CA GLY A 71 -10.43 -7.72 -14.71
C GLY A 71 -10.46 -6.47 -15.57
N ALA A 72 -10.25 -5.30 -14.97
CA ALA A 72 -10.20 -4.04 -15.69
C ALA A 72 -9.02 -3.96 -16.66
N ALA A 73 -7.87 -4.51 -16.29
CA ALA A 73 -6.70 -4.58 -17.16
C ALA A 73 -6.96 -5.48 -18.37
N GLN A 74 -7.56 -6.66 -18.14
CA GLN A 74 -7.89 -7.60 -19.20
C GLN A 74 -8.96 -7.07 -20.14
N GLU A 75 -9.90 -6.28 -19.65
CA GLU A 75 -10.89 -5.62 -20.48
C GLU A 75 -10.24 -4.66 -21.46
N LYS A 76 -9.26 -3.88 -21.02
CA LYS A 76 -8.56 -2.92 -21.86
C LYS A 76 -7.52 -3.54 -22.77
N ARG A 77 -6.93 -4.65 -22.37
CA ARG A 77 -5.95 -5.40 -23.17
C ARG A 77 -6.21 -6.89 -23.03
N PRO A 78 -7.11 -7.44 -23.86
CA PRO A 78 -7.39 -8.88 -23.82
C PRO A 78 -6.12 -9.72 -24.00
N GLY A 79 -5.97 -10.76 -23.20
CA GLY A 79 -4.80 -11.64 -23.25
C GLY A 79 -3.59 -11.15 -22.46
N VAL A 80 -3.69 -10.01 -21.78
CA VAL A 80 -2.60 -9.56 -20.92
C VAL A 80 -2.40 -10.56 -19.76
N GLN A 81 -1.15 -10.88 -19.46
CA GLN A 81 -0.83 -11.77 -18.36
C GLN A 81 -0.88 -10.97 -17.04
N THR A 82 -1.52 -11.55 -16.05
CA THR A 82 -1.59 -10.96 -14.72
C THR A 82 -0.89 -11.87 -13.72
N GLU A 83 -0.12 -11.26 -12.81
CA GLU A 83 0.62 -12.00 -11.81
C GLU A 83 -0.19 -12.07 -10.50
N PRO A 84 -0.18 -13.22 -9.83
CA PRO A 84 -0.81 -13.32 -8.52
C PRO A 84 -0.06 -12.47 -7.50
N HIS A 85 -0.76 -12.03 -6.48
CA HIS A 85 -0.13 -11.31 -5.38
C HIS A 85 -0.16 -12.14 -4.09
N PRO A 86 0.87 -12.06 -3.27
CA PRO A 86 0.80 -12.64 -1.94
C PRO A 86 -0.09 -11.78 -1.03
N LYS A 87 -0.84 -12.43 -0.14
CA LYS A 87 -1.64 -11.72 0.85
C LYS A 87 -0.71 -11.06 1.88
N PRO A 88 -0.86 -9.77 2.16
CA PRO A 88 -0.06 -9.12 3.20
C PRO A 88 -0.50 -9.56 4.60
N ASN A 89 0.42 -9.44 5.55
CA ASN A 89 0.13 -9.66 6.96
C ASN A 89 -0.61 -8.44 7.55
N GLU A 90 -1.08 -8.60 8.78
CA GLU A 90 -1.65 -7.47 9.51
C GLU A 90 -0.60 -6.35 9.64
N GLY A 91 -1.03 -5.12 9.45
CA GLY A 91 -0.14 -3.97 9.49
C GLY A 91 0.67 -3.75 8.23
N GLU A 92 0.39 -4.51 7.18
CA GLU A 92 1.04 -4.36 5.89
C GLU A 92 0.01 -4.07 4.79
N ALA A 93 0.45 -3.41 3.75
CA ALA A 93 -0.31 -3.22 2.53
C ALA A 93 0.59 -3.37 1.33
N ARG A 94 0.01 -3.78 0.21
CA ARG A 94 0.72 -3.86 -1.07
C ARG A 94 -0.04 -3.07 -2.09
N VAL A 95 0.70 -2.24 -2.83
CA VAL A 95 0.17 -1.43 -3.93
C VAL A 95 1.07 -1.66 -5.12
N GLY A 96 0.48 -1.97 -6.24
CA GLY A 96 1.26 -2.15 -7.45
C GLY A 96 0.41 -2.62 -8.61
N PRO A 97 1.02 -2.71 -9.79
CA PRO A 97 0.36 -3.23 -10.98
C PRO A 97 0.34 -4.76 -10.98
N CYS A 98 -0.68 -5.34 -11.58
CA CYS A 98 -0.77 -6.80 -11.72
C CYS A 98 -0.34 -7.31 -13.10
N VAL A 99 -0.06 -6.43 -14.05
CA VAL A 99 0.36 -6.83 -15.40
C VAL A 99 1.86 -7.11 -15.47
N ASP A 100 2.24 -8.09 -16.26
CA ASP A 100 3.61 -8.58 -16.35
C ASP A 100 4.61 -7.56 -16.93
N TYR A 101 4.16 -6.67 -17.81
CA TYR A 101 5.03 -5.68 -18.44
C TYR A 101 5.24 -4.41 -17.60
N ALA A 102 4.64 -4.33 -16.43
CA ALA A 102 4.64 -3.11 -15.63
C ALA A 102 6.04 -2.64 -15.21
N ALA A 103 6.93 -3.60 -14.91
CA ALA A 103 8.31 -3.29 -14.53
C ALA A 103 9.07 -2.55 -15.64
N TYR A 104 8.79 -2.86 -16.90
CA TYR A 104 9.42 -2.21 -18.03
C TYR A 104 9.04 -0.72 -18.14
N GLN A 105 7.83 -0.38 -17.76
CA GLN A 105 7.39 1.01 -17.69
C GLN A 105 8.05 1.77 -16.53
N GLU A 106 8.14 1.15 -15.38
CA GLU A 106 8.72 1.78 -14.19
C GLU A 106 10.23 2.00 -14.33
N PHE A 107 10.94 0.99 -14.77
CA PHE A 107 12.42 1.00 -14.79
C PHE A 107 13.02 1.22 -16.17
N GLY A 108 12.21 1.14 -17.23
CA GLY A 108 12.70 1.19 -18.59
C GLY A 108 13.38 -0.10 -19.04
N THR A 109 13.77 -0.12 -20.31
CA THR A 109 14.54 -1.21 -20.92
C THR A 109 15.69 -0.61 -21.72
N SER A 110 16.54 -1.47 -22.31
CA SER A 110 17.61 -1.00 -23.20
C SER A 110 17.09 -0.24 -24.43
N LYS A 111 15.81 -0.43 -24.79
CA LYS A 111 15.19 0.17 -25.95
C LYS A 111 14.16 1.25 -25.63
N MET A 112 13.78 1.38 -24.38
CA MET A 112 12.73 2.28 -23.95
C MET A 112 13.14 2.99 -22.65
N PRO A 113 13.01 4.33 -22.60
CA PRO A 113 13.31 5.05 -21.37
C PRO A 113 12.30 4.71 -20.25
N ALA A 114 12.72 4.85 -19.01
CA ALA A 114 11.86 4.66 -17.86
C ALA A 114 10.78 5.75 -17.79
N HIS A 115 9.56 5.34 -17.45
CA HIS A 115 8.46 6.24 -17.13
C HIS A 115 7.91 5.87 -15.75
N PRO A 116 8.61 6.23 -14.66
CA PRO A 116 8.20 5.82 -13.33
C PRO A 116 6.87 6.45 -12.95
N TYR A 117 5.98 5.65 -12.42
CA TYR A 117 4.65 6.06 -11.96
C TYR A 117 4.39 5.65 -10.52
N LEU A 118 4.93 4.52 -10.09
CA LEU A 118 4.74 3.99 -8.74
C LEU A 118 5.75 4.60 -7.76
N THR A 119 7.02 4.68 -8.13
CA THR A 119 8.08 5.22 -7.28
C THR A 119 7.79 6.66 -6.86
N PRO A 120 7.40 7.61 -7.75
CA PRO A 120 7.06 8.96 -7.32
C PRO A 120 5.87 9.00 -6.36
N ALA A 121 4.86 8.17 -6.58
CA ALA A 121 3.69 8.10 -5.70
C ALA A 121 4.08 7.62 -4.30
N PHE A 122 4.92 6.59 -4.24
CA PHE A 122 5.42 6.06 -2.98
C PHE A 122 6.29 7.08 -2.24
N GLU A 123 7.20 7.75 -2.93
CA GLU A 123 8.09 8.75 -2.33
C GLU A 123 7.31 9.95 -1.76
N LYS A 124 6.28 10.38 -2.45
CA LYS A 124 5.40 11.47 -1.99
C LYS A 124 4.71 11.11 -0.68
N VAL A 125 4.14 9.92 -0.60
CA VAL A 125 3.44 9.45 0.59
C VAL A 125 4.42 9.19 1.73
N ARG A 126 5.59 8.64 1.41
CA ARG A 126 6.67 8.45 2.38
C ARG A 126 7.08 9.78 3.02
N GLY A 127 7.24 10.84 2.23
CA GLY A 127 7.56 12.16 2.73
C GLY A 127 6.52 12.68 3.70
N LYS A 128 5.24 12.53 3.40
CA LYS A 128 4.14 12.91 4.30
C LYS A 128 4.18 12.14 5.61
N PHE A 129 4.48 10.86 5.55
CA PHE A 129 4.57 10.01 6.73
C PHE A 129 5.74 10.43 7.62
N GLU A 130 6.90 10.66 7.03
CA GLU A 130 8.11 11.10 7.77
C GLU A 130 7.93 12.47 8.39
N ASP A 131 7.21 13.37 7.74
CA ASP A 131 6.91 14.71 8.26
C ASP A 131 5.82 14.72 9.36
N GLY A 132 5.20 13.59 9.61
CA GLY A 132 4.13 13.47 10.59
C GLY A 132 2.80 14.11 10.18
N THR A 133 2.68 14.56 8.95
CA THR A 133 1.44 15.20 8.45
C THR A 133 0.25 14.25 8.55
N THR A 134 0.47 13.00 8.22
CA THR A 134 -0.56 11.96 8.30
C THR A 134 -1.12 11.79 9.70
N PHE A 135 -0.25 11.86 10.71
CA PHE A 135 -0.69 11.72 12.11
C PHE A 135 -1.51 12.93 12.55
N LYS A 136 -1.12 14.13 12.13
CA LYS A 136 -1.88 15.35 12.42
C LYS A 136 -3.28 15.29 11.84
N GLU A 137 -3.40 14.88 10.58
CA GLU A 137 -4.69 14.76 9.90
C GLU A 137 -5.62 13.73 10.54
N LEU A 138 -5.05 12.68 11.14
CA LEU A 138 -5.84 11.64 11.81
C LEU A 138 -6.25 12.01 13.23
N CYS A 139 -5.51 12.91 13.87
CA CYS A 139 -5.84 13.38 15.22
C CYS A 139 -6.83 14.55 15.22
N GLU A 140 -7.07 15.14 14.10
CA GLU A 140 -8.08 16.19 13.93
C GLU A 140 -9.44 15.57 13.56
#